data_50826271820d850d252a4109c8035ae9
#
_entry.id   50826271820d850d252a4109c8035ae9
#
_cell.length_a   1.000
_cell.length_b   1.000
_cell.length_c   1.000
_cell.angle_alpha   90.00
_cell.angle_beta   90.00
_cell.angle_gamma   90.00
#
_symmetry.space_group_name_H-M   'P 1'
#
loop_
_entity.id
_entity.type
_entity.pdbx_description
1 polymer ?
#
loop_
_entity_poly.entity_id
_entity_poly.type
_entity_poly.pdbx_seq_one_letter_code
_entity_poly.pdbx_strand_id
1 'polypeptide(L)'
;PIGYIPSGTTNDFARSLGIPKDMIEAAKVIVKGRTFNCDIGMVDGQRSFNYVAAFGAFTEVSYNTPQQLKNVLGHQAYIIEAAKQFMTLKPCYVRVKSDIKNVEGNFVYGMVSNTKSVGGMKFLVGGSTDLQDGLFEVTLIREIKNPMDLQQLVNAFMTQKFDESDMVCSFKTNHVEFESPNEIAWTLDGEFGGSLKKTVFDVMPKAVDFIAVSYTHLRAHET
;
A
#
# COMPACT_ATOMS: atom_id res chain seq x y z
N PRO A 1 -8.22 8.76 -21.53
CA PRO A 1 -8.46 7.78 -20.48
C PRO A 1 -7.84 6.42 -20.80
N ILE A 2 -7.38 5.72 -19.77
CA ILE A 2 -6.72 4.42 -19.86
C ILE A 2 -7.72 3.32 -19.51
N GLY A 3 -7.89 2.33 -20.41
CA GLY A 3 -8.60 1.10 -20.12
C GLY A 3 -7.66 0.08 -19.46
N TYR A 4 -8.10 -0.57 -18.40
CA TYR A 4 -7.29 -1.52 -17.64
C TYR A 4 -7.90 -2.92 -17.64
N ILE A 5 -7.14 -3.93 -18.11
CA ILE A 5 -7.52 -5.34 -18.04
C ILE A 5 -6.58 -6.05 -17.07
N PRO A 6 -7.08 -6.56 -15.93
CA PRO A 6 -6.25 -7.22 -14.92
C PRO A 6 -5.81 -8.60 -15.42
N SER A 7 -4.49 -8.80 -15.56
CA SER A 7 -3.89 -10.08 -15.96
C SER A 7 -2.98 -10.69 -14.89
N GLY A 8 -2.72 -9.97 -13.82
CA GLY A 8 -1.88 -10.41 -12.71
C GLY A 8 -2.61 -11.33 -11.72
N THR A 9 -1.87 -11.81 -10.73
CA THR A 9 -2.42 -12.71 -9.69
C THR A 9 -3.29 -11.98 -8.69
N THR A 10 -2.88 -10.83 -8.18
CA THR A 10 -3.52 -10.10 -7.08
C THR A 10 -4.46 -9.01 -7.59
N ASN A 11 -3.99 -8.19 -8.54
CA ASN A 11 -4.75 -7.12 -9.21
C ASN A 11 -5.39 -6.11 -8.24
N ASP A 12 -4.65 -5.68 -7.22
CA ASP A 12 -5.15 -4.76 -6.18
C ASP A 12 -5.60 -3.41 -6.74
N PHE A 13 -4.85 -2.87 -7.70
CA PHE A 13 -5.21 -1.60 -8.35
C PHE A 13 -6.52 -1.71 -9.13
N ALA A 14 -6.70 -2.79 -9.92
CA ALA A 14 -7.98 -3.05 -10.60
C ALA A 14 -9.14 -3.16 -9.61
N ARG A 15 -8.90 -3.84 -8.47
CA ARG A 15 -9.90 -3.98 -7.41
C ARG A 15 -10.25 -2.62 -6.80
N SER A 16 -9.27 -1.73 -6.60
CA SER A 16 -9.49 -0.38 -6.09
C SER A 16 -10.36 0.46 -7.04
N LEU A 17 -10.24 0.24 -8.35
CA LEU A 17 -11.07 0.85 -9.40
C LEU A 17 -12.41 0.12 -9.62
N GLY A 18 -12.69 -0.96 -8.89
CA GLY A 18 -13.90 -1.78 -9.07
C GLY A 18 -13.92 -2.60 -10.36
N ILE A 19 -12.77 -2.76 -11.03
CA ILE A 19 -12.68 -3.49 -12.31
C ILE A 19 -12.74 -5.01 -12.03
N PRO A 20 -13.60 -5.76 -12.73
CA PRO A 20 -13.71 -7.20 -12.58
C PRO A 20 -12.40 -7.94 -12.88
N LYS A 21 -12.16 -9.06 -12.19
CA LYS A 21 -10.99 -9.91 -12.46
C LYS A 21 -11.10 -10.66 -13.78
N ASP A 22 -12.31 -10.97 -14.22
CA ASP A 22 -12.56 -11.58 -15.53
C ASP A 22 -12.22 -10.59 -16.66
N MET A 23 -11.37 -11.01 -17.59
CA MET A 23 -10.85 -10.13 -18.63
C MET A 23 -11.94 -9.65 -19.61
N ILE A 24 -12.96 -10.49 -19.87
CA ILE A 24 -14.06 -10.14 -20.78
C ILE A 24 -14.96 -9.10 -20.11
N GLU A 25 -15.27 -9.29 -18.83
CA GLU A 25 -16.04 -8.30 -18.08
C GLU A 25 -15.25 -7.00 -17.90
N ALA A 26 -13.93 -7.07 -17.68
CA ALA A 26 -13.07 -5.88 -17.66
C ALA A 26 -13.08 -5.13 -19.01
N ALA A 27 -13.03 -5.87 -20.12
CA ALA A 27 -13.16 -5.26 -21.48
C ALA A 27 -14.52 -4.58 -21.67
N LYS A 28 -15.61 -5.14 -21.14
CA LYS A 28 -16.93 -4.49 -21.16
C LYS A 28 -16.93 -3.18 -20.36
N VAL A 29 -16.19 -3.12 -19.24
CA VAL A 29 -16.02 -1.88 -18.47
C VAL A 29 -15.32 -0.82 -19.30
N ILE A 30 -14.30 -1.18 -20.08
CA ILE A 30 -13.60 -0.23 -20.96
C ILE A 30 -14.56 0.40 -21.98
N VAL A 31 -15.51 -0.39 -22.50
CA VAL A 31 -16.46 0.09 -23.51
C VAL A 31 -17.61 0.92 -22.89
N LYS A 32 -18.07 0.56 -21.69
CA LYS A 32 -19.29 1.10 -21.08
C LYS A 32 -19.05 1.91 -19.81
N GLY A 33 -17.83 1.86 -19.28
CA GLY A 33 -17.46 2.51 -18.02
C GLY A 33 -17.38 4.02 -18.15
N ARG A 34 -17.11 4.65 -17.02
CA ARG A 34 -16.94 6.11 -16.92
C ARG A 34 -15.49 6.45 -16.61
N THR A 35 -15.07 7.60 -17.03
CA THR A 35 -13.77 8.15 -16.66
C THR A 35 -13.71 8.43 -15.16
N PHE A 36 -12.66 7.93 -14.54
CA PHE A 36 -12.32 8.12 -13.14
C PHE A 36 -10.94 8.78 -13.07
N ASN A 37 -10.90 10.01 -12.55
CA ASN A 37 -9.65 10.77 -12.42
C ASN A 37 -8.91 10.27 -11.17
N CYS A 38 -7.77 9.64 -11.35
CA CYS A 38 -7.01 9.03 -10.26
C CYS A 38 -5.82 9.92 -9.87
N ASP A 39 -5.59 10.03 -8.58
CA ASP A 39 -4.36 10.61 -8.05
C ASP A 39 -3.21 9.63 -8.28
N ILE A 40 -2.03 10.14 -8.60
CA ILE A 40 -0.81 9.32 -8.73
C ILE A 40 0.31 9.91 -7.87
N GLY A 41 1.28 9.06 -7.51
CA GLY A 41 2.47 9.47 -6.81
C GLY A 41 3.58 9.89 -7.75
N MET A 42 4.28 10.96 -7.38
CA MET A 42 5.54 11.36 -7.97
C MET A 42 6.66 11.12 -6.97
N VAL A 43 7.75 10.51 -7.42
CA VAL A 43 8.97 10.27 -6.64
C VAL A 43 10.07 11.17 -7.15
N ASP A 44 10.61 12.03 -6.29
CA ASP A 44 11.70 12.98 -6.58
C ASP A 44 11.45 13.82 -7.84
N GLY A 45 10.20 14.10 -8.18
CA GLY A 45 9.79 14.85 -9.36
C GLY A 45 10.10 14.18 -10.71
N GLN A 46 10.49 12.91 -10.74
CA GLN A 46 10.99 12.24 -11.94
C GLN A 46 10.24 10.96 -12.30
N ARG A 47 9.77 10.21 -11.33
CA ARG A 47 9.12 8.91 -11.54
C ARG A 47 7.76 8.87 -10.88
N SER A 48 6.83 8.17 -11.49
CA SER A 48 5.47 8.03 -10.97
C SER A 48 5.16 6.60 -10.56
N PHE A 49 4.20 6.47 -9.64
CA PHE A 49 3.56 5.21 -9.29
C PHE A 49 2.05 5.44 -9.11
N ASN A 50 1.27 4.43 -9.41
CA ASN A 50 -0.20 4.52 -9.33
C ASN A 50 -0.77 3.86 -8.08
N TYR A 51 -0.03 2.93 -7.50
CA TYR A 51 -0.52 1.95 -6.55
C TYR A 51 0.22 2.02 -5.22
N VAL A 52 1.51 1.72 -5.21
CA VAL A 52 2.31 1.69 -3.99
C VAL A 52 3.80 1.92 -4.25
N ALA A 53 4.41 2.75 -3.43
CA ALA A 53 5.84 2.79 -3.23
C ALA A 53 6.15 2.19 -1.86
N ALA A 54 7.11 1.26 -1.76
CA ALA A 54 7.42 0.58 -0.50
C ALA A 54 8.90 0.26 -0.36
N PHE A 55 9.36 0.16 0.90
CA PHE A 55 10.65 -0.38 1.29
C PHE A 55 10.51 -1.45 2.38
N GLY A 56 11.54 -2.29 2.53
CA GLY A 56 11.59 -3.36 3.54
C GLY A 56 11.05 -4.67 2.99
N ALA A 57 9.78 -4.97 3.20
CA ALA A 57 9.15 -6.15 2.63
C ALA A 57 8.95 -5.98 1.12
N PHE A 58 9.06 -7.07 0.37
CA PHE A 58 8.81 -7.13 -1.08
C PHE A 58 9.89 -6.54 -2.00
N THR A 59 11.04 -6.10 -1.48
CA THR A 59 12.17 -5.63 -2.29
C THR A 59 13.07 -6.75 -2.79
N GLU A 60 13.07 -7.92 -2.14
CA GLU A 60 13.73 -9.14 -2.58
C GLU A 60 12.72 -10.28 -2.61
N VAL A 61 12.31 -10.65 -3.80
CA VAL A 61 11.66 -11.91 -4.24
C VAL A 61 11.06 -12.76 -3.10
N SER A 62 9.99 -12.33 -2.49
CA SER A 62 9.17 -13.17 -1.62
C SER A 62 7.70 -13.14 -2.06
N TYR A 63 7.47 -13.32 -3.35
CA TYR A 63 6.12 -13.56 -3.89
C TYR A 63 5.52 -14.92 -3.50
N ASN A 64 6.23 -15.71 -2.71
CA ASN A 64 5.80 -17.06 -2.32
C ASN A 64 4.95 -17.08 -1.05
N THR A 65 4.23 -16.01 -0.74
CA THR A 65 3.37 -16.01 0.42
C THR A 65 2.00 -15.46 0.08
N PRO A 66 1.03 -15.77 0.60
CA PRO A 66 0.22 -16.76 1.24
C PRO A 66 -1.26 -16.66 0.90
N GLN A 67 -1.64 -16.28 -0.33
CA GLN A 67 -3.06 -16.41 -0.70
C GLN A 67 -3.54 -17.86 -0.54
N GLN A 68 -2.63 -18.83 -0.68
CA GLN A 68 -2.92 -20.23 -0.39
C GLN A 68 -3.14 -20.50 1.11
N LEU A 69 -2.37 -19.82 1.98
CA LEU A 69 -2.52 -19.93 3.44
C LEU A 69 -3.85 -19.34 3.94
N LYS A 70 -4.35 -18.29 3.33
CA LYS A 70 -5.64 -17.69 3.69
C LYS A 70 -6.80 -18.68 3.54
N ASN A 71 -6.76 -19.52 2.53
CA ASN A 71 -7.79 -20.50 2.26
C ASN A 71 -7.72 -21.74 3.18
N VAL A 72 -6.53 -22.00 3.76
CA VAL A 72 -6.26 -23.18 4.59
C VAL A 72 -6.33 -22.86 6.08
N LEU A 73 -5.82 -21.73 6.52
CA LEU A 73 -5.62 -21.42 7.94
C LEU A 73 -6.66 -20.45 8.53
N GLY A 74 -7.54 -19.87 7.71
CA GLY A 74 -8.46 -18.83 8.14
C GLY A 74 -7.79 -17.45 8.30
N HIS A 75 -8.63 -16.41 8.43
CA HIS A 75 -8.18 -15.01 8.36
C HIS A 75 -7.20 -14.63 9.49
N GLN A 76 -7.46 -15.09 10.71
CA GLN A 76 -6.63 -14.74 11.87
C GLN A 76 -5.23 -15.34 11.78
N ALA A 77 -5.14 -16.63 11.45
CA ALA A 77 -3.86 -17.31 11.29
C ALA A 77 -3.02 -16.71 10.15
N TYR A 78 -3.68 -16.26 9.09
CA TYR A 78 -3.04 -15.54 8.00
C TYR A 78 -2.41 -14.20 8.44
N ILE A 79 -3.11 -13.42 9.27
CA ILE A 79 -2.57 -12.16 9.83
C ILE A 79 -1.36 -12.44 10.73
N ILE A 80 -1.43 -13.45 11.59
CA ILE A 80 -0.32 -13.84 12.46
C ILE A 80 0.90 -14.23 11.63
N GLU A 81 0.71 -15.04 10.60
CA GLU A 81 1.83 -15.48 9.75
C GLU A 81 2.43 -14.33 8.95
N ALA A 82 1.59 -13.43 8.44
CA ALA A 82 2.06 -12.22 7.79
C ALA A 82 2.85 -11.32 8.76
N ALA A 83 2.38 -11.14 10.00
CA ALA A 83 3.09 -10.35 11.00
C ALA A 83 4.47 -10.95 11.37
N LYS A 84 4.58 -12.27 11.45
CA LYS A 84 5.86 -12.95 11.69
C LYS A 84 6.89 -12.70 10.59
N GLN A 85 6.47 -12.51 9.35
CA GLN A 85 7.39 -12.24 8.26
C GLN A 85 8.14 -10.92 8.46
N PHE A 86 7.49 -9.92 9.08
CA PHE A 86 8.18 -8.66 9.39
C PHE A 86 9.33 -8.84 10.37
N MET A 87 9.36 -9.91 11.19
CA MET A 87 10.49 -10.23 12.08
C MET A 87 11.75 -10.65 11.31
N THR A 88 11.61 -11.11 10.08
CA THR A 88 12.75 -11.57 9.25
C THR A 88 13.42 -10.43 8.50
N LEU A 89 12.78 -9.27 8.46
CA LEU A 89 13.27 -8.11 7.71
C LEU A 89 14.33 -7.35 8.51
N LYS A 90 15.32 -6.83 7.78
CA LYS A 90 16.35 -5.97 8.38
C LYS A 90 15.77 -4.58 8.63
N PRO A 91 15.83 -4.07 9.87
CA PRO A 91 15.40 -2.72 10.13
C PRO A 91 16.36 -1.71 9.50
N CYS A 92 15.81 -0.59 9.05
CA CYS A 92 16.56 0.58 8.65
C CYS A 92 16.12 1.78 9.48
N TYR A 93 17.08 2.64 9.85
CA TYR A 93 16.76 3.90 10.49
C TYR A 93 16.25 4.88 9.44
N VAL A 94 15.07 5.43 9.68
CA VAL A 94 14.42 6.37 8.78
C VAL A 94 13.88 7.55 9.55
N ARG A 95 14.09 8.76 9.02
CA ARG A 95 13.39 9.97 9.42
C ARG A 95 12.38 10.32 8.36
N VAL A 96 11.12 10.41 8.77
CA VAL A 96 9.99 10.75 7.91
C VAL A 96 9.47 12.12 8.31
N LYS A 97 9.33 13.01 7.34
CA LYS A 97 8.83 14.38 7.52
C LYS A 97 7.65 14.65 6.62
N SER A 98 6.60 15.21 7.17
CA SER A 98 5.44 15.72 6.44
C SER A 98 4.81 16.89 7.22
N ASP A 99 3.88 17.60 6.60
CA ASP A 99 3.13 18.66 7.29
C ASP A 99 2.20 18.12 8.39
N ILE A 100 1.86 16.83 8.32
CA ILE A 100 0.91 16.18 9.25
C ILE A 100 1.64 15.51 10.40
N LYS A 101 2.74 14.81 10.13
CA LYS A 101 3.43 14.00 11.14
C LYS A 101 4.92 13.88 10.82
N ASN A 102 5.74 14.07 11.86
CA ASN A 102 7.16 13.77 11.79
C ASN A 102 7.46 12.58 12.70
N VAL A 103 8.17 11.59 12.18
CA VAL A 103 8.52 10.39 12.93
C VAL A 103 9.90 9.90 12.53
N GLU A 104 10.65 9.37 13.50
CA GLU A 104 11.95 8.74 13.24
C GLU A 104 12.13 7.48 14.07
N GLY A 105 13.02 6.61 13.61
CA GLY A 105 13.35 5.37 14.29
C GLY A 105 13.73 4.24 13.32
N ASN A 106 13.81 3.04 13.88
CA ASN A 106 14.04 1.83 13.11
C ASN A 106 12.72 1.26 12.62
N PHE A 107 12.60 1.09 11.31
CA PHE A 107 11.44 0.50 10.67
C PHE A 107 11.87 -0.70 9.82
N VAL A 108 11.08 -1.75 9.84
CA VAL A 108 11.27 -2.93 9.00
C VAL A 108 10.50 -2.81 7.67
N TYR A 109 9.50 -1.94 7.64
CA TYR A 109 8.66 -1.72 6.47
C TYR A 109 8.13 -0.29 6.44
N GLY A 110 8.03 0.26 5.25
CA GLY A 110 7.32 1.52 5.01
C GLY A 110 6.71 1.52 3.62
N MET A 111 5.53 2.13 3.52
CA MET A 111 4.85 2.33 2.24
C MET A 111 4.18 3.69 2.16
N VAL A 112 4.08 4.18 0.94
CA VAL A 112 3.26 5.30 0.50
C VAL A 112 2.32 4.74 -0.55
N SER A 113 1.02 4.78 -0.31
CA SER A 113 0.05 4.07 -1.15
C SER A 113 -1.19 4.87 -1.47
N ASN A 114 -1.74 4.62 -2.65
CA ASN A 114 -3.05 5.08 -3.09
C ASN A 114 -3.90 3.86 -3.49
N THR A 115 -4.26 3.03 -2.50
CA THR A 115 -4.97 1.77 -2.77
C THR A 115 -5.69 1.26 -1.54
N LYS A 116 -6.73 0.45 -1.76
CA LYS A 116 -7.51 -0.21 -0.70
C LYS A 116 -6.86 -1.49 -0.16
N SER A 117 -5.82 -2.00 -0.80
CA SER A 117 -5.08 -3.19 -0.36
C SER A 117 -3.72 -3.28 -1.03
N VAL A 118 -2.74 -3.87 -0.38
CA VAL A 118 -1.40 -4.11 -0.92
C VAL A 118 -1.09 -5.59 -0.83
N GLY A 119 -0.71 -6.21 -1.97
CA GLY A 119 -0.46 -7.65 -2.04
C GLY A 119 -1.67 -8.52 -1.66
N GLY A 120 -2.90 -8.02 -1.85
CA GLY A 120 -4.14 -8.66 -1.38
C GLY A 120 -4.43 -8.46 0.12
N MET A 121 -3.57 -7.76 0.83
CA MET A 121 -3.66 -7.54 2.27
C MET A 121 -4.30 -6.19 2.57
N LYS A 122 -5.59 -6.19 2.93
CA LYS A 122 -6.32 -4.98 3.31
C LYS A 122 -5.84 -4.42 4.66
N PHE A 123 -5.35 -5.27 5.53
CA PHE A 123 -4.91 -4.89 6.87
C PHE A 123 -3.61 -4.07 6.90
N LEU A 124 -2.89 -3.97 5.79
CA LEU A 124 -1.72 -3.09 5.68
C LEU A 124 -2.09 -1.64 5.40
N VAL A 125 -3.31 -1.38 4.93
CA VAL A 125 -3.80 -0.04 4.59
C VAL A 125 -4.77 0.40 5.69
N GLY A 126 -4.48 1.51 6.34
CA GLY A 126 -5.33 2.07 7.40
C GLY A 126 -6.48 2.89 6.81
N GLY A 127 -7.70 2.63 7.30
CA GLY A 127 -8.86 3.46 7.00
C GLY A 127 -9.49 3.27 5.62
N SER A 128 -10.32 4.23 5.22
CA SER A 128 -10.93 4.29 3.89
C SER A 128 -10.03 5.05 2.93
N THR A 129 -9.55 4.39 1.89
CA THR A 129 -8.78 5.03 0.83
C THR A 129 -9.73 5.60 -0.22
N ASP A 130 -9.54 6.88 -0.54
CA ASP A 130 -10.16 7.55 -1.68
C ASP A 130 -9.05 7.88 -2.70
N LEU A 131 -9.18 7.36 -3.92
CA LEU A 131 -8.18 7.53 -4.98
C LEU A 131 -8.18 8.93 -5.61
N GLN A 132 -9.00 9.87 -5.09
CA GLN A 132 -9.23 11.21 -5.64
C GLN A 132 -9.17 12.31 -4.57
N ASP A 133 -8.81 11.98 -3.32
CA ASP A 133 -8.79 12.94 -2.20
C ASP A 133 -7.52 13.81 -2.16
N GLY A 134 -6.58 13.58 -3.07
CA GLY A 134 -5.31 14.29 -3.12
C GLY A 134 -4.34 13.89 -2.01
N LEU A 135 -4.54 12.72 -1.39
CA LEU A 135 -3.73 12.24 -0.28
C LEU A 135 -3.24 10.80 -0.52
N PHE A 136 -2.09 10.48 0.07
CA PHE A 136 -1.62 9.10 0.22
C PHE A 136 -1.75 8.62 1.65
N GLU A 137 -1.92 7.33 1.81
CA GLU A 137 -1.70 6.63 3.07
C GLU A 137 -0.22 6.29 3.21
N VAL A 138 0.40 6.84 4.26
CA VAL A 138 1.74 6.44 4.70
C VAL A 138 1.59 5.45 5.84
N THR A 139 2.17 4.26 5.70
CA THR A 139 2.19 3.24 6.75
C THR A 139 3.61 2.78 7.01
N LEU A 140 4.02 2.81 8.27
CA LEU A 140 5.35 2.40 8.73
C LEU A 140 5.20 1.34 9.81
N ILE A 141 5.97 0.26 9.74
CA ILE A 141 6.03 -0.80 10.74
C ILE A 141 7.39 -0.74 11.43
N ARG A 142 7.36 -0.57 12.75
CA ARG A 142 8.59 -0.51 13.56
C ARG A 142 9.28 -1.86 13.66
N GLU A 143 10.56 -1.82 13.97
CA GLU A 143 11.36 -3.00 14.32
C GLU A 143 10.71 -3.79 15.45
N ILE A 144 10.53 -5.10 15.24
CA ILE A 144 9.98 -6.03 16.21
C ILE A 144 11.15 -6.59 17.03
N LYS A 145 11.27 -6.22 18.30
CA LYS A 145 12.40 -6.57 19.15
C LYS A 145 12.09 -7.72 20.13
N ASN A 146 10.81 -7.94 20.40
CA ASN A 146 10.37 -8.91 21.40
C ASN A 146 8.97 -9.46 21.08
N PRO A 147 8.52 -10.55 21.76
CA PRO A 147 7.19 -11.12 21.51
C PRO A 147 6.01 -10.18 21.77
N MET A 148 6.17 -9.19 22.67
CA MET A 148 5.13 -8.20 22.95
C MET A 148 4.91 -7.28 21.76
N ASP A 149 6.00 -6.85 21.09
CA ASP A 149 5.93 -6.04 19.88
C ASP A 149 5.17 -6.79 18.76
N LEU A 150 5.46 -8.10 18.60
CA LEU A 150 4.73 -8.94 17.64
C LEU A 150 3.24 -9.02 17.97
N GLN A 151 2.91 -9.21 19.26
CA GLN A 151 1.51 -9.27 19.68
C GLN A 151 0.78 -7.94 19.42
N GLN A 152 1.43 -6.80 19.67
CA GLN A 152 0.87 -5.48 19.39
C GLN A 152 0.65 -5.29 17.87
N LEU A 153 1.61 -5.71 17.03
CA LEU A 153 1.46 -5.65 15.57
C LEU A 153 0.30 -6.51 15.08
N VAL A 154 0.20 -7.75 15.55
CA VAL A 154 -0.91 -8.66 15.22
C VAL A 154 -2.25 -8.04 15.64
N ASN A 155 -2.33 -7.48 16.84
CA ASN A 155 -3.53 -6.82 17.32
C ASN A 155 -3.91 -5.61 16.45
N ALA A 156 -2.94 -4.76 16.10
CA ALA A 156 -3.17 -3.61 15.20
C ALA A 156 -3.72 -4.06 13.83
N PHE A 157 -3.19 -5.12 13.26
CA PHE A 157 -3.67 -5.67 11.98
C PHE A 157 -5.06 -6.30 12.09
N MET A 158 -5.37 -6.96 13.20
CA MET A 158 -6.69 -7.57 13.42
C MET A 158 -7.79 -6.53 13.66
N THR A 159 -7.47 -5.49 14.41
CA THR A 159 -8.43 -4.45 14.81
C THR A 159 -8.52 -3.29 13.82
N GLN A 160 -7.53 -3.14 12.94
CA GLN A 160 -7.33 -1.99 12.04
C GLN A 160 -7.18 -0.64 12.80
N LYS A 161 -6.83 -0.70 14.08
CA LYS A 161 -6.66 0.47 14.93
C LYS A 161 -5.17 0.81 15.05
N PHE A 162 -4.63 1.40 14.00
CA PHE A 162 -3.20 1.72 13.93
C PHE A 162 -2.82 2.85 14.89
N ASP A 163 -3.72 3.79 15.14
CA ASP A 163 -3.48 4.90 16.06
C ASP A 163 -3.36 4.45 17.53
N GLU A 164 -3.86 3.25 17.86
CA GLU A 164 -3.76 2.66 19.19
C GLU A 164 -2.49 1.79 19.36
N SER A 165 -1.65 1.67 18.33
CA SER A 165 -0.46 0.79 18.33
C SER A 165 0.84 1.58 18.21
N ASP A 166 1.79 1.31 19.06
CA ASP A 166 3.16 1.84 18.94
C ASP A 166 3.95 1.17 17.82
N MET A 167 3.49 0.01 17.32
CA MET A 167 4.18 -0.76 16.28
C MET A 167 3.87 -0.29 14.87
N VAL A 168 2.74 0.39 14.67
CA VAL A 168 2.33 0.90 13.36
C VAL A 168 2.15 2.42 13.44
N CYS A 169 2.79 3.13 12.52
CA CYS A 169 2.53 4.55 12.33
C CYS A 169 1.81 4.73 11.00
N SER A 170 0.57 5.22 11.01
CA SER A 170 -0.20 5.48 9.81
C SER A 170 -0.74 6.91 9.82
N PHE A 171 -0.74 7.57 8.65
CA PHE A 171 -1.30 8.91 8.46
C PHE A 171 -1.50 9.18 6.96
N LYS A 172 -2.33 10.20 6.66
CA LYS A 172 -2.53 10.68 5.30
C LYS A 172 -1.80 11.98 5.06
N THR A 173 -1.22 12.14 3.87
CA THR A 173 -0.53 13.37 3.46
C THR A 173 -0.46 13.48 1.94
N ASN A 174 -0.28 14.68 1.43
CA ASN A 174 0.00 14.93 0.02
C ASN A 174 1.50 15.09 -0.28
N HIS A 175 2.32 15.23 0.77
CA HIS A 175 3.77 15.37 0.66
C HIS A 175 4.46 14.65 1.80
N VAL A 176 5.50 13.86 1.51
CA VAL A 176 6.31 13.20 2.54
C VAL A 176 7.74 12.99 2.09
N GLU A 177 8.68 13.30 2.97
CA GLU A 177 10.11 13.07 2.79
C GLU A 177 10.59 11.91 3.68
N PHE A 178 11.41 11.03 3.10
CA PHE A 178 12.12 9.97 3.81
C PHE A 178 13.62 10.24 3.73
N GLU A 179 14.28 10.27 4.87
CA GLU A 179 15.73 10.42 4.98
C GLU A 179 16.32 9.27 5.81
N SER A 180 17.46 8.73 5.37
CA SER A 180 18.20 7.67 6.06
C SER A 180 19.70 7.87 5.94
N PRO A 181 20.51 7.49 6.94
CA PRO A 181 21.97 7.50 6.81
C PRO A 181 22.49 6.52 5.74
N ASN A 182 21.74 5.46 5.48
CA ASN A 182 22.06 4.46 4.47
C ASN A 182 21.04 4.53 3.31
N GLU A 183 21.42 3.97 2.17
CA GLU A 183 20.48 3.83 1.06
C GLU A 183 19.34 2.87 1.41
N ILE A 184 18.12 3.28 1.06
CA ILE A 184 16.90 2.49 1.17
C ILE A 184 16.50 2.08 -0.24
N ALA A 185 16.39 0.77 -0.47
CA ALA A 185 15.86 0.22 -1.72
C ALA A 185 14.33 0.35 -1.73
N TRP A 186 13.81 1.06 -2.72
CA TRP A 186 12.38 1.24 -2.94
C TRP A 186 11.86 0.35 -4.06
N THR A 187 10.62 -0.07 -3.95
CA THR A 187 9.82 -0.60 -5.07
C THR A 187 8.71 0.38 -5.40
N LEU A 188 8.42 0.55 -6.69
CA LEU A 188 7.33 1.36 -7.21
C LEU A 188 6.42 0.45 -8.03
N ASP A 189 5.18 0.26 -7.61
CA ASP A 189 4.20 -0.65 -8.25
C ASP A 189 4.72 -2.09 -8.47
N GLY A 190 5.66 -2.55 -7.61
CA GLY A 190 6.29 -3.86 -7.69
C GLY A 190 7.60 -3.92 -8.46
N GLU A 191 8.01 -2.84 -9.12
CA GLU A 191 9.27 -2.73 -9.84
C GLU A 191 10.35 -2.04 -9.00
N PHE A 192 11.64 -2.31 -9.27
CA PHE A 192 12.72 -1.65 -8.55
C PHE A 192 12.71 -0.14 -8.76
N GLY A 193 12.53 0.58 -7.68
CA GLY A 193 12.42 2.04 -7.60
C GLY A 193 13.73 2.79 -7.39
N GLY A 194 14.85 2.08 -7.20
CA GLY A 194 16.16 2.68 -6.87
C GLY A 194 16.50 2.56 -5.39
N SER A 195 17.76 2.85 -5.07
CA SER A 195 18.29 2.90 -3.70
C SER A 195 18.76 4.31 -3.42
N LEU A 196 18.15 4.98 -2.43
CA LEU A 196 18.34 6.38 -2.14
C LEU A 196 18.44 6.65 -0.63
N LYS A 197 19.23 7.62 -0.23
CA LYS A 197 19.31 8.11 1.15
C LYS A 197 18.21 9.11 1.48
N LYS A 198 17.72 9.80 0.46
CA LYS A 198 16.61 10.73 0.56
C LYS A 198 15.64 10.47 -0.58
N THR A 199 14.35 10.39 -0.28
CA THR A 199 13.28 10.20 -1.26
C THR A 199 12.10 11.09 -0.87
N VAL A 200 11.56 11.80 -1.86
CA VAL A 200 10.42 12.69 -1.70
C VAL A 200 9.24 12.15 -2.50
N PHE A 201 8.09 12.09 -1.86
CA PHE A 201 6.84 11.69 -2.50
C PHE A 201 5.85 12.85 -2.49
N ASP A 202 5.33 13.17 -3.67
CA ASP A 202 4.31 14.19 -3.89
C ASP A 202 3.09 13.57 -4.57
N VAL A 203 1.89 13.97 -4.14
CA VAL A 203 0.65 13.61 -4.85
C VAL A 203 0.50 14.51 -6.07
N MET A 204 0.19 13.93 -7.21
CA MET A 204 -0.34 14.61 -8.38
C MET A 204 -1.85 14.36 -8.45
N PRO A 205 -2.68 15.31 -7.99
CA PRO A 205 -4.11 15.08 -7.89
C PRO A 205 -4.75 14.92 -9.27
N LYS A 206 -5.57 13.89 -9.42
CA LYS A 206 -6.39 13.64 -10.62
C LYS A 206 -5.61 13.64 -11.93
N ALA A 207 -4.34 13.20 -11.87
CA ALA A 207 -3.40 13.32 -12.98
C ALA A 207 -3.62 12.28 -14.09
N VAL A 208 -4.27 11.17 -13.80
CA VAL A 208 -4.53 10.10 -14.76
C VAL A 208 -5.99 9.69 -14.81
N ASP A 209 -6.52 9.59 -16.00
CA ASP A 209 -7.89 9.14 -16.26
C ASP A 209 -7.91 7.64 -16.52
N PHE A 210 -8.56 6.87 -15.67
CA PHE A 210 -8.88 5.46 -15.91
C PHE A 210 -10.35 5.28 -16.26
N ILE A 211 -10.67 4.25 -17.04
CA ILE A 211 -12.05 3.83 -17.23
C ILE A 211 -12.37 2.81 -16.12
N ALA A 212 -13.33 3.16 -15.30
CA ALA A 212 -13.75 2.37 -14.15
C ALA A 212 -15.26 2.08 -14.16
N VAL A 213 -15.69 1.20 -13.27
CA VAL A 213 -17.12 0.92 -13.05
C VAL A 213 -17.78 2.15 -12.46
N SER A 214 -19.03 2.44 -12.87
CA SER A 214 -19.78 3.59 -12.36
C SER A 214 -19.87 3.59 -10.83
N TYR A 215 -19.61 4.72 -10.19
CA TYR A 215 -19.50 4.91 -8.72
C TYR A 215 -20.70 4.41 -7.90
N THR A 216 -21.86 4.27 -8.51
CA THR A 216 -23.07 3.73 -7.87
C THR A 216 -22.94 2.27 -7.43
N HIS A 217 -22.01 1.49 -8.02
CA HIS A 217 -21.78 0.09 -7.65
C HIS A 217 -20.66 -0.10 -6.63
N LEU A 218 -19.76 0.88 -6.45
CA LEU A 218 -18.67 0.78 -5.48
C LEU A 218 -19.16 0.90 -4.02
N ARG A 219 -20.26 1.63 -3.78
CA ARG A 219 -20.90 1.76 -2.46
C ARG A 219 -21.77 0.55 -2.07
N ALA A 220 -22.19 -0.28 -3.00
CA ALA A 220 -23.08 -1.42 -2.75
C ALA A 220 -22.36 -2.67 -2.16
N HIS A 221 -21.03 -2.66 -2.11
CA HIS A 221 -20.22 -3.77 -1.57
C HIS A 221 -19.56 -3.45 -0.23
N GLU A 222 -19.90 -2.32 0.40
CA GLU A 222 -19.39 -1.90 1.72
C GLU A 222 -20.41 -2.14 2.86
N THR A 223 -21.53 -2.86 2.60
CA THR A 223 -22.50 -3.27 3.65
C THR A 223 -22.41 -4.75 3.94
#